data_8874ee0a7624ff3ac8fdec9ad9396361
#
_entry.id   8874ee0a7624ff3ac8fdec9ad9396361
#
_cell.length_a   1.000
_cell.length_b   1.000
_cell.length_c   1.000
_cell.angle_alpha   90.00
_cell.angle_beta   90.00
_cell.angle_gamma   90.00
#
_symmetry.space_group_name_H-M   'P 1'
#
loop_
_entity.id
_entity.type
_entity.pdbx_description
1 polymer ?
#
loop_
_entity_poly.entity_id
_entity_poly.type
_entity_poly.pdbx_seq_one_letter_code
_entity_poly.pdbx_strand_id
1 'polypeptide(L)'
;MGFRWAWRGHVFLPYSRSVAAIYAILIRQSLLFFGSHACIPATNCLERPKVQQKIADDFDRRILRELQADARITNNELAERIGLSPSPCLRRVRQLEETGVIRGYTTLVDPTAFGWSMVAIATIRLSRQNEDEIVMFEDAIRGWEEVLECHLVTGSRDYVLKVVTGSLEQYERFIKEKIARLKCVASIETSFVMNTIKERRL
;
A
#
# COMPACT_ATOMS: atom_id res chain seq x y z
N MET A 1 -18.12 -38.47 3.06
CA MET A 1 -18.16 -37.49 4.16
C MET A 1 -17.44 -36.23 3.72
N GLY A 2 -18.20 -35.23 3.30
CA GLY A 2 -17.68 -34.00 2.70
C GLY A 2 -17.56 -32.89 3.73
N PHE A 3 -16.41 -32.28 3.82
CA PHE A 3 -16.25 -31.02 4.56
C PHE A 3 -16.34 -29.85 3.59
N ARG A 4 -17.51 -29.15 3.63
CA ARG A 4 -17.66 -27.83 3.01
C ARG A 4 -17.13 -26.77 3.96
N TRP A 5 -16.06 -26.08 3.56
CA TRP A 5 -15.63 -24.85 4.21
C TRP A 5 -16.46 -23.69 3.67
N ALA A 6 -17.30 -23.14 4.52
CA ALA A 6 -18.02 -21.90 4.24
C ALA A 6 -17.14 -20.71 4.64
N TRP A 7 -16.63 -19.95 3.68
CA TRP A 7 -16.04 -18.64 3.91
C TRP A 7 -17.14 -17.64 4.23
N ARG A 8 -17.18 -17.18 5.47
CA ARG A 8 -17.98 -16.00 5.85
C ARG A 8 -17.15 -14.75 5.56
N GLY A 9 -17.77 -13.85 4.76
CA GLY A 9 -17.18 -12.62 4.32
C GLY A 9 -16.82 -11.68 5.46
N HIS A 10 -15.62 -11.16 5.42
CA HIS A 10 -15.23 -9.95 6.14
C HIS A 10 -15.47 -8.76 5.22
N VAL A 11 -16.32 -7.87 5.70
CA VAL A 11 -16.68 -6.59 5.10
C VAL A 11 -15.42 -5.74 4.95
N PHE A 12 -14.95 -5.55 3.73
CA PHE A 12 -13.93 -4.56 3.39
C PHE A 12 -14.58 -3.17 3.46
N LEU A 13 -14.15 -2.36 4.40
CA LEU A 13 -14.49 -0.95 4.46
C LEU A 13 -13.78 -0.18 3.31
N PRO A 14 -14.46 0.73 2.64
CA PRO A 14 -13.92 1.38 1.44
C PRO A 14 -12.81 2.39 1.78
N TYR A 15 -11.64 2.14 1.22
CA TYR A 15 -10.45 3.00 1.28
C TYR A 15 -10.56 4.26 0.38
N SER A 16 -11.71 4.49 -0.22
CA SER A 16 -11.88 5.44 -1.34
C SER A 16 -11.87 6.94 -0.99
N ARG A 17 -11.84 7.33 0.29
CA ARG A 17 -11.94 8.76 0.68
C ARG A 17 -10.61 9.51 0.79
N SER A 18 -9.47 8.83 0.86
CA SER A 18 -8.16 9.49 1.03
C SER A 18 -7.55 10.02 -0.25
N VAL A 19 -7.85 9.42 -1.39
CA VAL A 19 -7.23 9.75 -2.68
C VAL A 19 -7.83 11.01 -3.28
N ALA A 20 -9.15 11.19 -3.15
CA ALA A 20 -9.84 12.40 -3.61
C ALA A 20 -9.34 13.69 -2.93
N ALA A 21 -8.93 13.60 -1.66
CA ALA A 21 -8.39 14.75 -0.93
C ALA A 21 -6.99 15.17 -1.44
N ILE A 22 -6.14 14.22 -1.82
CA ILE A 22 -4.80 14.50 -2.38
C ILE A 22 -4.94 15.09 -3.79
N TYR A 23 -5.87 14.55 -4.60
CA TYR A 23 -6.17 15.10 -5.93
C TYR A 23 -6.78 16.49 -5.87
N ALA A 24 -7.67 16.76 -4.93
CA ALA A 24 -8.23 18.09 -4.70
C ALA A 24 -7.15 19.14 -4.35
N ILE A 25 -6.09 18.74 -3.62
CA ILE A 25 -4.95 19.61 -3.31
C ILE A 25 -4.08 19.84 -4.55
N LEU A 26 -3.84 18.81 -5.36
CA LEU A 26 -3.04 18.91 -6.59
C LEU A 26 -3.75 19.73 -7.68
N ILE A 27 -5.07 19.55 -7.85
CA ILE A 27 -5.88 20.35 -8.78
C ILE A 27 -5.92 21.81 -8.34
N ARG A 28 -5.93 22.11 -7.04
CA ARG A 28 -5.93 23.47 -6.52
C ARG A 28 -4.61 24.22 -6.79
N GLN A 29 -3.48 23.53 -6.84
CA GLN A 29 -2.20 24.13 -7.21
C GLN A 29 -2.09 24.40 -8.72
N SER A 30 -2.74 23.59 -9.57
CA SER A 30 -2.78 23.80 -11.02
C SER A 30 -3.75 24.89 -11.43
N LEU A 31 -4.81 25.16 -10.67
CA LEU A 31 -5.82 26.18 -10.94
C LEU A 31 -5.41 27.61 -10.53
N LEU A 32 -4.34 27.77 -9.78
CA LEU A 32 -3.79 29.10 -9.47
C LEU A 32 -3.14 29.82 -10.68
N PHE A 33 -3.05 29.13 -11.82
CA PHE A 33 -2.51 29.71 -13.07
C PHE A 33 -3.56 30.13 -14.10
N PHE A 34 -4.86 29.85 -13.88
CA PHE A 34 -5.94 30.28 -14.75
C PHE A 34 -7.07 30.94 -13.95
N GLY A 35 -7.29 32.21 -14.24
CA GLY A 35 -8.17 33.12 -13.50
C GLY A 35 -9.65 32.75 -13.48
N SER A 36 -10.23 33.12 -12.36
CA SER A 36 -11.60 33.53 -12.00
C SER A 36 -12.81 32.74 -12.54
N HIS A 37 -13.60 32.29 -11.58
CA HIS A 37 -15.04 32.13 -11.42
C HIS A 37 -15.48 30.68 -11.17
N ALA A 38 -15.64 30.33 -9.92
CA ALA A 38 -16.83 29.79 -9.26
C ALA A 38 -16.47 29.28 -7.84
N CYS A 39 -17.03 29.96 -6.87
CA CYS A 39 -16.92 29.64 -5.46
C CYS A 39 -17.78 28.39 -5.17
N ILE A 40 -17.17 27.26 -4.83
CA ILE A 40 -17.83 26.10 -4.21
C ILE A 40 -17.52 26.15 -2.70
N PRO A 41 -18.54 26.11 -1.82
CA PRO A 41 -18.32 26.26 -0.39
C PRO A 41 -17.54 25.05 0.17
N ALA A 42 -16.43 25.35 0.83
CA ALA A 42 -15.58 24.40 1.53
C ALA A 42 -16.26 23.98 2.86
N THR A 43 -17.18 23.03 2.79
CA THR A 43 -17.70 22.37 3.99
C THR A 43 -17.55 20.87 3.84
N ASN A 44 -16.77 20.30 4.74
CA ASN A 44 -16.39 18.90 4.92
C ASN A 44 -15.06 18.47 4.28
N CYS A 45 -13.99 19.15 4.63
CA CYS A 45 -12.67 18.53 4.60
C CYS A 45 -12.62 17.45 5.67
N LEU A 46 -12.64 16.21 5.19
CA LEU A 46 -12.50 14.96 5.92
C LEU A 46 -11.46 15.08 7.05
N GLU A 47 -11.96 15.10 8.27
CA GLU A 47 -11.13 14.76 9.42
C GLU A 47 -10.64 13.32 9.21
N ARG A 48 -9.38 13.18 8.76
CA ARG A 48 -8.67 11.94 9.06
C ARG A 48 -8.82 11.73 10.55
N PRO A 49 -9.25 10.56 11.03
CA PRO A 49 -9.04 10.27 12.43
C PRO A 49 -7.56 10.55 12.68
N LYS A 50 -7.27 11.53 13.51
CA LYS A 50 -5.92 11.85 13.94
C LYS A 50 -5.47 10.68 14.81
N VAL A 51 -5.05 9.59 14.16
CA VAL A 51 -4.21 8.60 14.79
C VAL A 51 -2.84 9.26 14.93
N GLN A 52 -2.79 10.28 15.78
CA GLN A 52 -1.55 10.74 16.37
C GLN A 52 -1.14 9.72 17.43
N GLN A 53 -0.94 8.47 16.96
CA GLN A 53 -0.32 7.46 17.78
C GLN A 53 1.18 7.68 17.70
N LYS A 54 1.60 8.64 18.47
CA LYS A 54 2.99 8.83 18.81
C LYS A 54 3.43 7.53 19.48
N ILE A 55 4.44 6.87 18.92
CA ILE A 55 5.20 5.83 19.62
C ILE A 55 5.52 6.42 20.99
N ALA A 56 4.94 5.85 22.06
CA ALA A 56 4.78 6.58 23.31
C ALA A 56 6.13 6.83 23.98
N ASP A 57 7.04 5.84 23.94
CA ASP A 57 8.34 5.94 24.59
C ASP A 57 9.44 5.12 23.90
N ASP A 58 10.62 5.10 24.47
CA ASP A 58 11.77 4.38 23.95
C ASP A 58 11.61 2.85 24.04
N PHE A 59 10.86 2.34 25.04
CA PHE A 59 10.55 0.92 25.13
C PHE A 59 9.69 0.44 23.95
N ASP A 60 8.69 1.21 23.57
CA ASP A 60 7.85 0.88 22.42
C ASP A 60 8.67 0.84 21.12
N ARG A 61 9.62 1.75 20.94
CA ARG A 61 10.56 1.72 19.80
C ARG A 61 11.45 0.49 19.81
N ARG A 62 11.92 0.06 20.98
CA ARG A 62 12.73 -1.15 21.12
C ARG A 62 11.90 -2.39 20.82
N ILE A 63 10.67 -2.48 21.35
CA ILE A 63 9.72 -3.55 21.03
C ILE A 63 9.54 -3.67 19.52
N LEU A 64 9.24 -2.56 18.84
CA LEU A 64 9.01 -2.56 17.40
C LEU A 64 10.24 -2.99 16.61
N ARG A 65 11.46 -2.60 17.03
CA ARG A 65 12.70 -3.04 16.38
C ARG A 65 12.93 -4.54 16.52
N GLU A 66 12.74 -5.10 17.71
CA GLU A 66 12.88 -6.54 17.94
C GLU A 66 11.84 -7.34 17.15
N LEU A 67 10.59 -6.92 17.16
CA LEU A 67 9.52 -7.56 16.39
C LEU A 67 9.71 -7.43 14.87
N GLN A 68 10.31 -6.33 14.39
CA GLN A 68 10.69 -6.19 12.97
C GLN A 68 11.86 -7.10 12.57
N ALA A 69 12.75 -7.42 13.51
CA ALA A 69 13.86 -8.34 13.29
C ALA A 69 13.39 -9.80 13.35
N ASP A 70 12.55 -10.14 14.35
CA ASP A 70 11.98 -11.46 14.53
C ASP A 70 10.53 -11.36 15.07
N ALA A 71 9.57 -11.49 14.18
CA ALA A 71 8.14 -11.46 14.53
C ALA A 71 7.69 -12.72 15.32
N ARG A 72 8.52 -13.76 15.42
CA ARG A 72 8.22 -15.00 16.14
C ARG A 72 8.88 -15.07 17.52
N ILE A 73 9.58 -14.03 17.94
CA ILE A 73 10.19 -13.93 19.27
C ILE A 73 9.14 -14.13 20.36
N THR A 74 9.48 -14.92 21.38
CA THR A 74 8.57 -15.09 22.51
C THR A 74 8.51 -13.82 23.38
N ASN A 75 7.39 -13.62 24.10
CA ASN A 75 7.26 -12.45 24.97
C ASN A 75 8.33 -12.41 26.08
N ASN A 76 8.78 -13.57 26.56
CA ASN A 76 9.83 -13.66 27.57
C ASN A 76 11.18 -13.17 27.03
N GLU A 77 11.57 -13.67 25.85
CA GLU A 77 12.80 -13.22 25.18
C GLU A 77 12.74 -11.74 24.78
N LEU A 78 11.59 -11.28 24.28
CA LEU A 78 11.40 -9.88 23.96
C LEU A 78 11.58 -9.00 25.21
N ALA A 79 10.95 -9.37 26.33
CA ALA A 79 11.05 -8.66 27.59
C ALA A 79 12.50 -8.58 28.09
N GLU A 80 13.24 -9.69 28.03
CA GLU A 80 14.65 -9.75 28.38
C GLU A 80 15.49 -8.79 27.52
N ARG A 81 15.36 -8.84 26.19
CA ARG A 81 16.11 -7.98 25.27
C ARG A 81 15.88 -6.49 25.46
N ILE A 82 14.65 -6.11 25.85
CA ILE A 82 14.33 -4.68 26.06
C ILE A 82 14.50 -4.23 27.52
N GLY A 83 14.78 -5.16 28.45
CA GLY A 83 15.00 -4.86 29.87
C GLY A 83 13.70 -4.58 30.64
N LEU A 84 12.63 -5.33 30.32
CA LEU A 84 11.35 -5.30 31.03
C LEU A 84 11.03 -6.69 31.60
N SER A 85 10.12 -6.74 32.59
CA SER A 85 9.50 -8.00 32.97
C SER A 85 8.43 -8.41 31.94
N PRO A 86 8.11 -9.73 31.82
CA PRO A 86 7.21 -10.24 30.78
C PRO A 86 5.81 -9.60 30.76
N SER A 87 5.23 -9.33 31.91
CA SER A 87 3.87 -8.80 32.00
C SER A 87 3.73 -7.36 31.47
N PRO A 88 4.57 -6.37 31.88
CA PRO A 88 4.59 -5.05 31.24
C PRO A 88 4.93 -5.09 29.75
N CYS A 89 5.83 -5.99 29.32
CA CYS A 89 6.16 -6.15 27.91
C CYS A 89 4.92 -6.57 27.11
N LEU A 90 4.22 -7.62 27.53
CA LEU A 90 3.00 -8.10 26.87
C LEU A 90 1.92 -7.03 26.79
N ARG A 91 1.73 -6.25 27.87
CA ARG A 91 0.76 -5.17 27.90
C ARG A 91 1.07 -4.11 26.83
N ARG A 92 2.36 -3.75 26.66
CA ARG A 92 2.79 -2.78 25.65
C ARG A 92 2.60 -3.32 24.23
N VAL A 93 2.95 -4.57 23.96
CA VAL A 93 2.73 -5.19 22.64
C VAL A 93 1.25 -5.14 22.28
N ARG A 94 0.37 -5.58 23.20
CA ARG A 94 -1.09 -5.51 22.99
C ARG A 94 -1.58 -4.08 22.72
N GLN A 95 -1.08 -3.10 23.46
CA GLN A 95 -1.42 -1.71 23.24
C GLN A 95 -0.98 -1.23 21.85
N LEU A 96 0.20 -1.63 21.36
CA LEU A 96 0.68 -1.29 20.02
C LEU A 96 -0.17 -1.97 18.91
N GLU A 97 -0.69 -3.17 19.17
CA GLU A 97 -1.62 -3.88 18.28
C GLU A 97 -3.01 -3.21 18.29
N GLU A 98 -3.60 -2.99 19.46
CA GLU A 98 -4.92 -2.36 19.63
C GLU A 98 -4.96 -0.94 19.06
N THR A 99 -3.86 -0.22 19.20
CA THR A 99 -3.73 1.13 18.66
C THR A 99 -3.39 1.16 17.17
N GLY A 100 -3.13 0.00 16.52
CA GLY A 100 -2.82 -0.10 15.10
C GLY A 100 -1.43 0.39 14.70
N VAL A 101 -0.53 0.63 15.66
CA VAL A 101 0.90 0.85 15.40
C VAL A 101 1.50 -0.43 14.81
N ILE A 102 1.20 -1.58 15.42
CA ILE A 102 1.41 -2.90 14.80
C ILE A 102 0.13 -3.23 14.03
N ARG A 103 0.21 -3.20 12.70
CA ARG A 103 -0.92 -3.48 11.82
C ARG A 103 -1.13 -4.96 11.52
N GLY A 104 -0.14 -5.78 11.85
CA GLY A 104 -0.17 -7.23 11.63
C GLY A 104 1.22 -7.82 11.50
N TYR A 105 1.24 -9.13 11.36
CA TYR A 105 2.44 -9.93 11.12
C TYR A 105 2.29 -10.63 9.78
N THR A 106 3.37 -10.70 9.00
CA THR A 106 3.34 -11.33 7.68
C THR A 106 4.53 -12.26 7.50
N THR A 107 4.34 -13.30 6.71
CA THR A 107 5.41 -14.20 6.31
C THR A 107 6.09 -13.64 5.07
N LEU A 108 7.42 -13.52 5.10
CA LEU A 108 8.22 -13.25 3.93
C LEU A 108 8.40 -14.54 3.16
N VAL A 109 7.99 -14.54 1.90
CA VAL A 109 8.11 -15.71 1.02
C VAL A 109 9.01 -15.34 -0.15
N ASP A 110 9.83 -16.30 -0.60
CA ASP A 110 10.63 -16.14 -1.80
C ASP A 110 9.71 -16.07 -3.03
N PRO A 111 9.70 -14.97 -3.79
CA PRO A 111 8.86 -14.83 -4.97
C PRO A 111 9.09 -15.94 -6.00
N THR A 112 10.29 -16.50 -6.08
CA THR A 112 10.62 -17.58 -7.02
C THR A 112 9.84 -18.85 -6.74
N ALA A 113 9.44 -19.09 -5.48
CA ALA A 113 8.57 -20.21 -5.11
C ALA A 113 7.18 -20.12 -5.75
N PHE A 114 6.73 -18.92 -6.12
CA PHE A 114 5.51 -18.67 -6.89
C PHE A 114 5.76 -18.58 -8.41
N GLY A 115 6.99 -18.87 -8.86
CA GLY A 115 7.37 -18.70 -10.26
C GLY A 115 7.59 -17.24 -10.68
N TRP A 116 7.70 -16.30 -9.74
CA TRP A 116 7.95 -14.89 -9.99
C TRP A 116 9.45 -14.60 -9.93
N SER A 117 10.08 -14.63 -11.08
CA SER A 117 11.54 -14.42 -11.21
C SER A 117 11.90 -13.03 -11.70
N MET A 118 10.92 -12.22 -12.11
CA MET A 118 11.14 -10.91 -12.69
C MET A 118 10.29 -9.84 -12.01
N VAL A 119 10.93 -8.72 -11.70
CA VAL A 119 10.30 -7.53 -11.13
C VAL A 119 10.38 -6.38 -12.13
N ALA A 120 9.26 -5.74 -12.39
CA ALA A 120 9.18 -4.53 -13.21
C ALA A 120 8.57 -3.37 -12.41
N ILE A 121 9.10 -2.18 -12.64
CA ILE A 121 8.50 -0.92 -12.20
C ILE A 121 7.81 -0.31 -13.42
N ALA A 122 6.48 -0.26 -13.39
CA ALA A 122 5.68 0.34 -14.43
C ALA A 122 5.14 1.69 -13.97
N THR A 123 5.41 2.74 -14.72
CA THR A 123 4.85 4.06 -14.47
C THR A 123 3.71 4.33 -15.44
N ILE A 124 2.59 4.76 -14.91
CA ILE A 124 1.34 4.92 -15.66
C ILE A 124 0.97 6.41 -15.70
N ARG A 125 0.50 6.83 -16.87
CA ARG A 125 -0.17 8.11 -17.05
C ARG A 125 -1.60 7.86 -17.51
N LEU A 126 -2.55 8.49 -16.84
CA LEU A 126 -3.96 8.45 -17.23
C LEU A 126 -4.26 9.43 -18.38
N SER A 127 -5.28 9.13 -19.16
CA SER A 127 -5.75 9.97 -20.26
C SER A 127 -6.36 11.27 -19.71
N ARG A 128 -7.07 11.16 -18.59
CA ARG A 128 -7.66 12.28 -17.85
C ARG A 128 -7.53 12.00 -16.36
N GLN A 129 -7.32 13.06 -15.60
CA GLN A 129 -7.24 12.99 -14.13
C GLN A 129 -8.60 13.33 -13.50
N ASN A 130 -9.67 12.64 -13.93
CA ASN A 130 -11.00 12.77 -13.35
C ASN A 130 -11.28 11.58 -12.40
N GLU A 131 -12.27 11.75 -11.53
CA GLU A 131 -12.61 10.77 -10.50
C GLU A 131 -13.00 9.41 -11.08
N ASP A 132 -13.75 9.42 -12.19
CA ASP A 132 -14.22 8.19 -12.83
C ASP A 132 -13.06 7.32 -13.37
N GLU A 133 -12.08 7.94 -14.05
CA GLU A 133 -10.91 7.23 -14.58
C GLU A 133 -9.98 6.74 -13.47
N ILE A 134 -9.83 7.52 -12.40
CA ILE A 134 -9.06 7.15 -11.21
C ILE A 134 -9.67 5.91 -10.55
N VAL A 135 -10.97 5.95 -10.26
CA VAL A 135 -11.68 4.84 -9.63
C VAL A 135 -11.63 3.59 -10.51
N MET A 136 -11.88 3.75 -11.82
CA MET A 136 -11.79 2.64 -12.78
C MET A 136 -10.40 1.97 -12.76
N PHE A 137 -9.33 2.76 -12.76
CA PHE A 137 -7.97 2.27 -12.74
C PHE A 137 -7.65 1.57 -11.42
N GLU A 138 -7.93 2.22 -10.28
CA GLU A 138 -7.64 1.67 -8.95
C GLU A 138 -8.40 0.38 -8.65
N ASP A 139 -9.67 0.30 -9.06
CA ASP A 139 -10.48 -0.92 -8.86
C ASP A 139 -9.95 -2.08 -9.70
N ALA A 140 -9.52 -1.82 -10.93
CA ALA A 140 -8.90 -2.83 -11.77
C ALA A 140 -7.59 -3.36 -11.15
N ILE A 141 -6.71 -2.46 -10.70
CA ILE A 141 -5.40 -2.83 -10.12
C ILE A 141 -5.55 -3.69 -8.86
N ARG A 142 -6.54 -3.42 -8.00
CA ARG A 142 -6.76 -4.19 -6.75
C ARG A 142 -6.98 -5.68 -6.98
N GLY A 143 -7.49 -6.07 -8.15
CA GLY A 143 -7.76 -7.46 -8.51
C GLY A 143 -6.58 -8.20 -9.16
N TRP A 144 -5.44 -7.56 -9.38
CA TRP A 144 -4.33 -8.17 -10.13
C TRP A 144 -3.24 -8.67 -9.21
N GLU A 145 -3.04 -9.98 -9.17
CA GLU A 145 -2.04 -10.64 -8.32
C GLU A 145 -0.60 -10.28 -8.70
N GLU A 146 -0.37 -9.96 -9.98
CA GLU A 146 0.95 -9.55 -10.47
C GLU A 146 1.38 -8.18 -9.94
N VAL A 147 0.44 -7.35 -9.46
CA VAL A 147 0.73 -6.03 -8.92
C VAL A 147 0.89 -6.12 -7.41
N LEU A 148 2.14 -6.09 -6.94
CA LEU A 148 2.44 -6.11 -5.50
C LEU A 148 2.20 -4.76 -4.82
N GLU A 149 2.50 -3.67 -5.52
CA GLU A 149 2.40 -2.32 -4.99
C GLU A 149 1.87 -1.38 -6.08
N CYS A 150 1.00 -0.46 -5.70
CA CYS A 150 0.51 0.61 -6.56
C CYS A 150 0.50 1.91 -5.76
N HIS A 151 1.21 2.92 -6.24
CA HIS A 151 1.33 4.21 -5.59
C HIS A 151 0.86 5.31 -6.52
N LEU A 152 -0.06 6.17 -6.06
CA LEU A 152 -0.34 7.45 -6.68
C LEU A 152 0.85 8.38 -6.40
N VAL A 153 1.40 8.99 -7.42
CA VAL A 153 2.58 9.86 -7.32
C VAL A 153 2.31 11.24 -7.87
N THR A 154 3.11 12.21 -7.45
CA THR A 154 3.11 13.56 -8.01
C THR A 154 4.14 13.66 -9.11
N GLY A 155 3.91 14.50 -10.13
CA GLY A 155 4.85 14.75 -11.21
C GLY A 155 4.28 14.44 -12.60
N SER A 156 5.10 13.97 -13.51
CA SER A 156 4.72 13.72 -14.92
C SER A 156 3.96 12.40 -15.12
N ARG A 157 3.90 11.56 -14.12
CA ARG A 157 3.19 10.27 -14.09
C ARG A 157 2.19 10.27 -12.96
N ASP A 158 1.12 9.49 -13.09
CA ASP A 158 0.06 9.41 -12.09
C ASP A 158 0.28 8.26 -11.12
N TYR A 159 0.72 7.10 -11.63
CA TYR A 159 0.92 5.91 -10.80
C TYR A 159 2.27 5.24 -11.05
N VAL A 160 2.79 4.61 -10.00
CA VAL A 160 3.94 3.71 -10.03
C VAL A 160 3.50 2.36 -9.50
N LEU A 161 3.71 1.32 -10.30
CA LEU A 161 3.39 -0.07 -9.96
C LEU A 161 4.67 -0.89 -9.83
N LYS A 162 4.68 -1.77 -8.83
CA LYS A 162 5.65 -2.86 -8.72
C LYS A 162 4.97 -4.14 -9.19
N VAL A 163 5.37 -4.63 -10.35
CA VAL A 163 4.79 -5.79 -11.02
C VAL A 163 5.75 -6.95 -10.95
N VAL A 164 5.24 -8.15 -10.67
CA VAL A 164 6.03 -9.39 -10.66
C VAL A 164 5.48 -10.38 -11.66
N THR A 165 6.39 -11.05 -12.37
CA THR A 165 6.04 -12.09 -13.37
C THR A 165 7.14 -13.14 -13.42
N GLY A 166 6.85 -14.29 -14.02
CA GLY A 166 7.83 -15.36 -14.19
C GLY A 166 8.71 -15.19 -15.42
N SER A 167 8.29 -14.39 -16.42
CA SER A 167 9.06 -14.16 -17.65
C SER A 167 8.64 -12.86 -18.33
N LEU A 168 9.44 -12.44 -19.32
CA LEU A 168 9.14 -11.28 -20.16
C LEU A 168 7.84 -11.47 -20.96
N GLU A 169 7.57 -12.68 -21.45
CA GLU A 169 6.36 -12.99 -22.19
C GLU A 169 5.11 -12.88 -21.30
N GLN A 170 5.22 -13.29 -20.05
CA GLN A 170 4.13 -13.10 -19.07
C GLN A 170 3.90 -11.62 -18.77
N TYR A 171 4.97 -10.83 -18.64
CA TYR A 171 4.87 -9.39 -18.49
C TYR A 171 4.21 -8.73 -19.71
N GLU A 172 4.65 -9.09 -20.90
CA GLU A 172 4.05 -8.59 -22.15
C GLU A 172 2.54 -8.91 -22.24
N ARG A 173 2.17 -10.13 -21.85
CA ARG A 173 0.76 -10.54 -21.77
C ARG A 173 -0.01 -9.72 -20.76
N PHE A 174 0.56 -9.53 -19.56
CA PHE A 174 -0.02 -8.68 -18.52
C PHE A 174 -0.30 -7.26 -19.03
N ILE A 175 0.67 -6.63 -19.69
CA ILE A 175 0.48 -5.30 -20.28
C ILE A 175 -0.62 -5.31 -21.32
N LYS A 176 -0.60 -6.23 -22.29
CA LYS A 176 -1.57 -6.28 -23.39
C LYS A 176 -2.99 -6.62 -22.94
N GLU A 177 -3.12 -7.59 -22.05
CA GLU A 177 -4.44 -8.12 -21.67
C GLU A 177 -5.09 -7.39 -20.51
N LYS A 178 -4.30 -6.76 -19.65
CA LYS A 178 -4.80 -6.05 -18.49
C LYS A 178 -4.66 -4.54 -18.63
N ILE A 179 -3.46 -3.97 -18.60
CA ILE A 179 -3.28 -2.53 -18.53
C ILE A 179 -3.71 -1.81 -19.82
N ALA A 180 -3.31 -2.31 -21.00
CA ALA A 180 -3.64 -1.67 -22.28
C ALA A 180 -5.14 -1.74 -22.66
N ARG A 181 -5.92 -2.58 -21.98
CA ARG A 181 -7.38 -2.61 -22.13
C ARG A 181 -8.10 -1.53 -21.33
N LEU A 182 -7.43 -0.92 -20.37
CA LEU A 182 -8.00 0.18 -19.61
C LEU A 182 -7.99 1.45 -20.46
N LYS A 183 -9.16 1.92 -20.86
CA LYS A 183 -9.32 3.13 -21.69
C LYS A 183 -8.80 4.40 -21.00
N CYS A 184 -8.70 4.38 -19.68
CA CYS A 184 -8.16 5.47 -18.88
C CYS A 184 -6.63 5.59 -18.95
N VAL A 185 -5.90 4.61 -19.50
CA VAL A 185 -4.44 4.64 -19.58
C VAL A 185 -3.98 5.30 -20.88
N ALA A 186 -3.24 6.40 -20.77
CA ALA A 186 -2.66 7.12 -21.91
C ALA A 186 -1.27 6.60 -22.28
N SER A 187 -0.44 6.30 -21.29
CA SER A 187 0.92 5.79 -21.55
C SER A 187 1.43 4.94 -20.39
N ILE A 188 2.31 4.03 -20.75
CA ILE A 188 3.00 3.13 -19.83
C ILE A 188 4.49 3.21 -20.15
N GLU A 189 5.29 3.32 -19.10
CA GLU A 189 6.75 3.23 -19.20
C GLU A 189 7.22 2.17 -18.20
N THR A 190 8.08 1.26 -18.65
CA THR A 190 8.51 0.11 -17.85
C THR A 190 10.02 0.10 -17.68
N SER A 191 10.46 -0.13 -16.44
CA SER A 191 11.83 -0.41 -16.08
C SER A 191 11.94 -1.76 -15.39
N PHE A 192 12.76 -2.67 -15.90
CA PHE A 192 13.01 -3.95 -15.25
C PHE A 192 14.06 -3.79 -14.16
N VAL A 193 13.79 -4.38 -12.99
CA VAL A 193 14.72 -4.37 -11.87
C VAL A 193 15.83 -5.38 -12.14
N MET A 194 17.06 -4.88 -12.35
CA MET A 194 18.24 -5.72 -12.58
C MET A 194 18.74 -6.35 -11.29
N ASN A 195 18.72 -5.60 -10.20
CA ASN A 195 19.17 -6.05 -8.88
C ASN A 195 18.54 -5.20 -7.79
N THR A 196 18.19 -5.81 -6.66
CA THR A 196 17.71 -5.11 -5.47
C THR A 196 18.86 -4.95 -4.48
N ILE A 197 19.38 -3.74 -4.36
CA ILE A 197 20.53 -3.44 -3.49
C ILE A 197 20.12 -3.39 -2.02
N LYS A 198 18.89 -2.96 -1.74
CA LYS A 198 18.37 -2.86 -0.37
C LYS A 198 16.84 -2.99 -0.38
N GLU A 199 16.34 -3.89 0.43
CA GLU A 199 14.93 -3.99 0.75
C GLU A 199 14.75 -3.99 2.27
N ARG A 200 13.92 -3.10 2.78
CA ARG A 200 13.53 -3.07 4.20
C ARG A 200 12.05 -2.77 4.27
N ARG A 201 11.32 -3.60 4.97
CA ARG A 201 9.89 -3.37 5.29
C ARG A 201 9.80 -2.64 6.63
N LEU A 202 8.92 -1.65 6.72
CA LEU A 202 8.64 -0.88 7.94
C LEU A 202 7.35 -1.40 8.57
#